data_ff3d6b48c7ceb3890d381c63bc27bf93
#
_entry.id   ff3d6b48c7ceb3890d381c63bc27bf93
#
_cell.length_a   1.000
_cell.length_b   1.000
_cell.length_c   1.000
_cell.angle_alpha   90.00
_cell.angle_beta   90.00
_cell.angle_gamma   90.00
#
_symmetry.space_group_name_H-M   'P 1'
#
loop_
_entity.id
_entity.type
_entity.pdbx_description
1 polymer ?
#
loop_
_entity_poly.entity_id
_entity_poly.type
_entity_poly.pdbx_seq_one_letter_code
_entity_poly.pdbx_strand_id
1 'polypeptide(L)'
;IANINLLQQGKVDIAFIQNDNAYYAVKGIEMFKDKKVPSIQGLATLYPETVQIVTLDKTGVKSLNDVKGKRVAVGAAGSGTEANARQILEAYGITYDDIKVQYLSFAEASNALKDGNVDVAFVTAGHPTAAIQDIATQNTVVLLPVDADKADALIAKYPFYTKVNIGAKTYTNQTT
;
A
#
# COMPACT_ATOMS: atom_id res chain seq x y z
N ILE A 1 5.59 6.41 8.77
CA ILE A 1 6.94 6.88 9.17
C ILE A 1 6.84 8.25 9.81
N ALA A 2 6.15 9.22 9.18
CA ALA A 2 6.02 10.60 9.70
C ALA A 2 5.52 10.64 11.16
N ASN A 3 4.46 9.90 11.48
CA ASN A 3 3.87 9.84 12.81
C ASN A 3 4.87 9.34 13.88
N ILE A 4 5.72 8.37 13.54
CA ILE A 4 6.76 7.88 14.42
C ILE A 4 7.80 8.97 14.73
N ASN A 5 8.18 9.74 13.72
CA ASN A 5 9.11 10.85 13.89
C ASN A 5 8.51 11.96 14.75
N LEU A 6 7.21 12.23 14.63
CA LEU A 6 6.51 13.22 15.47
C LEU A 6 6.45 12.77 16.94
N LEU A 7 6.18 11.49 17.20
CA LEU A 7 6.24 10.91 18.56
C LEU A 7 7.65 11.03 19.16
N GLN A 8 8.67 10.65 18.38
CA GLN A 8 10.07 10.75 18.85
C GLN A 8 10.49 12.19 19.18
N GLN A 9 9.96 13.16 18.43
CA GLN A 9 10.22 14.60 18.64
C GLN A 9 9.36 15.21 19.76
N GLY A 10 8.46 14.44 20.38
CA GLY A 10 7.52 14.94 21.39
C GLY A 10 6.50 15.95 20.85
N LYS A 11 6.25 15.93 19.54
CA LYS A 11 5.27 16.84 18.88
C LYS A 11 3.85 16.32 18.95
N VAL A 12 3.67 15.05 19.23
CA VAL A 12 2.39 14.38 19.46
C VAL A 12 2.58 13.34 20.57
N ASP A 13 1.55 13.11 21.37
CA ASP A 13 1.56 12.14 22.47
C ASP A 13 1.05 10.76 22.02
N ILE A 14 0.14 10.74 21.05
CA ILE A 14 -0.50 9.52 20.50
C ILE A 14 -0.55 9.61 18.98
N ALA A 15 -0.36 8.50 18.30
CA ALA A 15 -0.43 8.43 16.84
C ALA A 15 -0.95 7.09 16.34
N PHE A 16 -1.66 7.11 15.21
CA PHE A 16 -1.98 5.90 14.45
C PHE A 16 -0.76 5.46 13.64
N ILE A 17 -0.38 4.19 13.79
CA ILE A 17 0.81 3.63 13.15
C ILE A 17 0.47 2.21 12.69
N GLN A 18 0.86 1.84 11.47
CA GLN A 18 0.83 0.44 11.05
C GLN A 18 1.80 -0.38 11.93
N ASN A 19 1.41 -1.58 12.28
CA ASN A 19 2.17 -2.46 13.18
C ASN A 19 3.56 -2.83 12.63
N ASP A 20 3.69 -3.02 11.32
CA ASP A 20 4.96 -3.27 10.63
C ASP A 20 5.93 -2.08 10.81
N ASN A 21 5.47 -0.85 10.54
CA ASN A 21 6.28 0.37 10.70
C ASN A 21 6.68 0.59 12.17
N ALA A 22 5.79 0.31 13.13
CA ALA A 22 6.12 0.37 14.55
C ALA A 22 7.22 -0.64 14.91
N TYR A 23 7.12 -1.86 14.41
CA TYR A 23 8.14 -2.90 14.61
C TYR A 23 9.48 -2.49 13.99
N TYR A 24 9.50 -2.00 12.75
CA TYR A 24 10.73 -1.54 12.09
C TYR A 24 11.41 -0.42 12.89
N ALA A 25 10.63 0.51 13.41
CA ALA A 25 11.14 1.60 14.24
C ALA A 25 11.75 1.09 15.56
N VAL A 26 11.04 0.21 16.26
CA VAL A 26 11.53 -0.37 17.54
C VAL A 26 12.77 -1.23 17.32
N LYS A 27 12.85 -1.95 16.21
CA LYS A 27 14.01 -2.81 15.87
C LYS A 27 15.16 -2.05 15.21
N GLY A 28 14.91 -0.89 14.60
CA GLY A 28 15.91 -0.13 13.83
C GLY A 28 16.28 -0.83 12.53
N ILE A 29 15.29 -1.33 11.80
CA ILE A 29 15.46 -2.03 10.51
C ILE A 29 14.65 -1.34 9.42
N GLU A 30 14.80 -1.77 8.17
CA GLU A 30 14.15 -1.21 6.99
C GLU A 30 14.39 0.32 6.92
N MET A 31 13.33 1.12 6.79
CA MET A 31 13.41 2.59 6.73
C MET A 31 13.93 3.24 8.05
N PHE A 32 14.03 2.47 9.13
CA PHE A 32 14.58 2.92 10.42
C PHE A 32 15.97 2.36 10.72
N LYS A 33 16.67 1.83 9.70
CA LYS A 33 18.05 1.39 9.85
C LYS A 33 18.89 2.54 10.44
N ASP A 34 19.62 2.23 11.51
CA ASP A 34 20.44 3.19 12.28
C ASP A 34 19.66 4.34 12.96
N LYS A 35 18.31 4.25 13.00
CA LYS A 35 17.40 5.24 13.60
C LYS A 35 16.37 4.56 14.51
N LYS A 36 16.84 3.72 15.40
CA LYS A 36 15.99 2.96 16.33
C LYS A 36 15.18 3.88 17.25
N VAL A 37 13.86 3.59 17.39
CA VAL A 37 12.94 4.33 18.27
C VAL A 37 12.32 3.36 19.28
N PRO A 38 13.06 2.94 20.34
CA PRO A 38 12.63 1.90 21.26
C PRO A 38 11.53 2.36 22.24
N SER A 39 11.26 3.67 22.33
CA SER A 39 10.30 4.25 23.25
C SER A 39 8.83 4.12 22.82
N ILE A 40 8.56 3.64 21.61
CA ILE A 40 7.19 3.45 21.12
C ILE A 40 6.53 2.31 21.92
N GLN A 41 5.33 2.58 22.42
CA GLN A 41 4.48 1.61 23.10
C GLN A 41 3.14 1.48 22.39
N GLY A 42 2.67 0.25 22.19
CA GLY A 42 1.34 -0.01 21.65
C GLY A 42 0.26 0.16 22.71
N LEU A 43 -0.75 0.95 22.43
CA LEU A 43 -1.91 1.15 23.31
C LEU A 43 -3.06 0.22 22.95
N ALA A 44 -3.34 0.05 21.66
CA ALA A 44 -4.42 -0.78 21.16
C ALA A 44 -4.17 -1.19 19.69
N THR A 45 -4.73 -2.33 19.29
CA THR A 45 -4.90 -2.72 17.89
C THR A 45 -6.34 -2.44 17.48
N LEU A 46 -6.55 -1.75 16.35
CA LEU A 46 -7.87 -1.26 15.96
C LEU A 46 -8.54 -2.14 14.90
N TYR A 47 -7.97 -2.18 13.70
CA TYR A 47 -8.53 -2.92 12.57
C TYR A 47 -7.44 -3.37 11.61
N PRO A 48 -7.68 -4.43 10.81
CA PRO A 48 -6.76 -4.84 9.77
C PRO A 48 -6.79 -3.85 8.60
N GLU A 49 -5.64 -3.55 8.03
CA GLU A 49 -5.49 -2.84 6.77
C GLU A 49 -5.06 -3.82 5.68
N THR A 50 -5.77 -3.78 4.56
CA THR A 50 -5.51 -4.64 3.41
C THR A 50 -4.80 -3.84 2.33
N VAL A 51 -3.72 -4.38 1.78
CA VAL A 51 -3.08 -3.78 0.61
C VAL A 51 -3.93 -4.11 -0.60
N GLN A 52 -4.48 -3.08 -1.21
CA GLN A 52 -5.34 -3.15 -2.39
C GLN A 52 -4.57 -2.53 -3.56
N ILE A 53 -4.37 -3.29 -4.61
CA ILE A 53 -3.64 -2.85 -5.80
C ILE A 53 -4.66 -2.65 -6.90
N VAL A 54 -4.91 -1.39 -7.23
CA VAL A 54 -6.05 -0.97 -8.03
C VAL A 54 -5.59 -0.51 -9.40
N THR A 55 -6.25 -0.98 -10.44
CA THR A 55 -6.13 -0.46 -11.80
C THR A 55 -7.51 -0.35 -12.43
N LEU A 56 -7.59 0.23 -13.63
CA LEU A 56 -8.80 0.29 -14.41
C LEU A 56 -8.68 -0.66 -15.61
N ASP A 57 -9.76 -1.29 -16.00
CA ASP A 57 -9.80 -2.20 -17.16
C ASP A 57 -9.20 -1.56 -18.44
N LYS A 58 -9.49 -0.28 -18.66
CA LYS A 58 -8.96 0.50 -19.79
C LYS A 58 -7.43 0.63 -19.84
N THR A 59 -6.71 0.36 -18.73
CA THR A 59 -5.24 0.44 -18.70
C THR A 59 -4.56 -0.77 -19.34
N GLY A 60 -5.29 -1.88 -19.46
CA GLY A 60 -4.78 -3.16 -19.95
C GLY A 60 -3.83 -3.88 -18.97
N VAL A 61 -3.62 -3.35 -17.77
CA VAL A 61 -2.81 -4.01 -16.73
C VAL A 61 -3.65 -5.12 -16.09
N LYS A 62 -3.17 -6.35 -16.13
CA LYS A 62 -3.87 -7.55 -15.63
C LYS A 62 -3.17 -8.22 -14.48
N SER A 63 -1.89 -7.94 -14.29
CA SER A 63 -1.06 -8.52 -13.23
C SER A 63 0.01 -7.53 -12.78
N LEU A 64 0.65 -7.81 -11.65
CA LEU A 64 1.81 -7.03 -11.19
C LEU A 64 3.02 -7.14 -12.12
N ASN A 65 3.12 -8.18 -12.95
CA ASN A 65 4.17 -8.30 -13.95
C ASN A 65 4.05 -7.23 -15.07
N ASP A 66 2.85 -6.69 -15.29
CA ASP A 66 2.58 -5.71 -16.34
C ASP A 66 2.91 -4.26 -15.93
N VAL A 67 3.34 -4.02 -14.66
CA VAL A 67 3.53 -2.66 -14.14
C VAL A 67 4.85 -2.00 -14.56
N LYS A 68 5.80 -2.76 -15.13
CA LYS A 68 7.06 -2.20 -15.63
C LYS A 68 6.79 -1.13 -16.70
N GLY A 69 7.42 0.03 -16.53
CA GLY A 69 7.24 1.21 -17.39
C GLY A 69 5.94 1.99 -17.14
N LYS A 70 5.03 1.51 -16.30
CA LYS A 70 3.76 2.15 -15.97
C LYS A 70 3.92 3.25 -14.93
N ARG A 71 2.93 4.15 -14.86
CA ARG A 71 2.81 5.17 -13.81
C ARG A 71 2.10 4.54 -12.61
N VAL A 72 2.80 4.44 -11.50
CA VAL A 72 2.33 3.74 -10.31
C VAL A 72 2.27 4.69 -9.13
N ALA A 73 1.08 4.91 -8.58
CA ALA A 73 0.89 5.60 -7.31
C ALA A 73 1.20 4.62 -6.16
N VAL A 74 2.30 4.84 -5.48
CA VAL A 74 2.80 3.95 -4.42
C VAL A 74 2.36 4.36 -3.01
N GLY A 75 1.50 5.38 -2.90
CA GLY A 75 1.12 6.02 -1.64
C GLY A 75 1.90 7.31 -1.40
N ALA A 76 1.52 8.07 -0.38
CA ALA A 76 2.21 9.29 -0.02
C ALA A 76 3.65 9.00 0.43
N ALA A 77 4.56 9.92 0.17
CA ALA A 77 5.96 9.77 0.56
C ALA A 77 6.11 9.51 2.07
N GLY A 78 6.83 8.45 2.44
CA GLY A 78 7.02 8.05 3.84
C GLY A 78 5.78 7.49 4.52
N SER A 79 4.75 7.09 3.77
CA SER A 79 3.58 6.36 4.29
C SER A 79 3.89 4.87 4.48
N GLY A 80 3.01 4.18 5.23
CA GLY A 80 3.07 2.72 5.30
C GLY A 80 2.69 2.05 3.98
N THR A 81 1.76 2.66 3.24
CA THR A 81 1.38 2.19 1.89
C THR A 81 2.59 2.17 0.95
N GLU A 82 3.43 3.19 1.00
CA GLU A 82 4.66 3.26 0.18
C GLU A 82 5.63 2.13 0.55
N ALA A 83 5.80 1.84 1.84
CA ALA A 83 6.63 0.73 2.29
C ALA A 83 6.08 -0.61 1.80
N ASN A 84 4.75 -0.84 1.92
CA ASN A 84 4.11 -2.05 1.41
C ASN A 84 4.22 -2.18 -0.12
N ALA A 85 4.02 -1.09 -0.86
CA ALA A 85 4.17 -1.08 -2.32
C ALA A 85 5.59 -1.50 -2.74
N ARG A 86 6.61 -0.95 -2.10
CA ARG A 86 8.02 -1.30 -2.35
C ARG A 86 8.27 -2.79 -2.11
N GLN A 87 7.86 -3.31 -0.96
CA GLN A 87 8.07 -4.71 -0.58
C GLN A 87 7.37 -5.68 -1.54
N ILE A 88 6.14 -5.36 -1.95
CA ILE A 88 5.40 -6.18 -2.91
C ILE A 88 6.07 -6.13 -4.28
N LEU A 89 6.40 -4.96 -4.80
CA LEU A 89 7.09 -4.83 -6.09
C LEU A 89 8.43 -5.56 -6.10
N GLU A 90 9.23 -5.45 -5.03
CA GLU A 90 10.49 -6.19 -4.87
C GLU A 90 10.29 -7.71 -4.93
N ALA A 91 9.19 -8.25 -4.39
CA ALA A 91 8.88 -9.68 -4.48
C ALA A 91 8.65 -10.14 -5.95
N TYR A 92 8.27 -9.21 -6.83
CA TYR A 92 8.17 -9.44 -8.28
C TYR A 92 9.46 -9.09 -9.04
N GLY A 93 10.54 -8.72 -8.35
CA GLY A 93 11.79 -8.27 -8.98
C GLY A 93 11.63 -6.93 -9.72
N ILE A 94 10.74 -6.07 -9.21
CA ILE A 94 10.45 -4.75 -9.76
C ILE A 94 10.95 -3.71 -8.75
N THR A 95 11.79 -2.81 -9.22
CA THR A 95 12.29 -1.68 -8.44
C THR A 95 11.59 -0.40 -8.85
N TYR A 96 11.81 0.68 -8.13
CA TYR A 96 11.28 1.98 -8.51
C TYR A 96 11.89 2.56 -9.78
N ASP A 97 13.06 2.05 -10.20
CA ASP A 97 13.68 2.41 -11.50
C ASP A 97 12.96 1.76 -12.69
N ASP A 98 12.22 0.67 -12.44
CA ASP A 98 11.45 -0.03 -13.48
C ASP A 98 10.06 0.59 -13.74
N ILE A 99 9.63 1.58 -12.94
CA ILE A 99 8.29 2.18 -13.00
C ILE A 99 8.37 3.71 -12.95
N LYS A 100 7.28 4.38 -13.32
CA LYS A 100 7.15 5.84 -13.14
C LYS A 100 6.43 6.10 -11.81
N VAL A 101 7.20 6.21 -10.73
CA VAL A 101 6.69 6.37 -9.36
C VAL A 101 5.94 7.69 -9.20
N GLN A 102 4.77 7.63 -8.54
CA GLN A 102 3.98 8.77 -8.12
C GLN A 102 3.70 8.66 -6.62
N TYR A 103 4.10 9.67 -5.85
CA TYR A 103 3.83 9.76 -4.41
C TYR A 103 2.54 10.56 -4.18
N LEU A 104 1.41 9.86 -4.04
CA LEU A 104 0.08 10.45 -3.97
C LEU A 104 -0.67 9.93 -2.75
N SER A 105 -1.51 10.78 -2.15
CA SER A 105 -2.54 10.33 -1.22
C SER A 105 -3.60 9.48 -1.94
N PHE A 106 -4.45 8.78 -1.19
CA PHE A 106 -5.50 7.94 -1.79
C PHE A 106 -6.47 8.74 -2.66
N ALA A 107 -6.83 9.95 -2.23
CA ALA A 107 -7.72 10.81 -2.99
C ALA A 107 -7.06 11.31 -4.31
N GLU A 108 -5.80 11.73 -4.24
CA GLU A 108 -5.03 12.13 -5.42
C GLU A 108 -4.83 10.97 -6.38
N ALA A 109 -4.50 9.77 -5.87
CA ALA A 109 -4.35 8.56 -6.68
C ALA A 109 -5.67 8.15 -7.37
N SER A 110 -6.81 8.28 -6.65
CA SER A 110 -8.15 8.06 -7.20
C SER A 110 -8.41 8.99 -8.39
N ASN A 111 -8.18 10.29 -8.22
CA ASN A 111 -8.36 11.26 -9.30
C ASN A 111 -7.39 10.99 -10.46
N ALA A 112 -6.13 10.73 -10.18
CA ALA A 112 -5.12 10.44 -11.21
C ALA A 112 -5.44 9.16 -12.04
N LEU A 113 -6.02 8.12 -11.40
CA LEU A 113 -6.51 6.93 -12.11
C LEU A 113 -7.69 7.27 -13.03
N LYS A 114 -8.69 8.02 -12.52
CA LYS A 114 -9.85 8.45 -13.32
C LYS A 114 -9.43 9.24 -14.56
N ASP A 115 -8.50 10.19 -14.35
CA ASP A 115 -7.98 11.09 -15.40
C ASP A 115 -6.97 10.40 -16.34
N GLY A 116 -6.56 9.16 -16.05
CA GLY A 116 -5.57 8.43 -16.85
C GLY A 116 -4.14 8.96 -16.68
N ASN A 117 -3.83 9.64 -15.58
CA ASN A 117 -2.50 10.13 -15.23
C ASN A 117 -1.68 9.10 -14.44
N VAL A 118 -2.34 8.09 -13.88
CA VAL A 118 -1.77 6.92 -13.19
C VAL A 118 -2.39 5.67 -13.78
N ASP A 119 -1.64 4.60 -13.87
CA ASP A 119 -2.08 3.32 -14.43
C ASP A 119 -2.43 2.31 -13.32
N VAL A 120 -1.72 2.36 -12.19
CA VAL A 120 -1.92 1.48 -11.03
C VAL A 120 -1.74 2.29 -9.75
N ALA A 121 -2.55 1.99 -8.72
CA ALA A 121 -2.44 2.62 -7.41
C ALA A 121 -2.42 1.57 -6.29
N PHE A 122 -1.53 1.76 -5.32
CA PHE A 122 -1.51 1.04 -4.06
C PHE A 122 -2.32 1.78 -3.00
N VAL A 123 -3.20 1.07 -2.31
CA VAL A 123 -4.03 1.57 -1.20
C VAL A 123 -3.96 0.57 -0.06
N THR A 124 -3.39 0.95 1.08
CA THR A 124 -3.38 0.12 2.29
C THR A 124 -4.39 0.70 3.27
N ALA A 125 -5.54 0.07 3.38
CA ALA A 125 -6.66 0.52 4.20
C ALA A 125 -7.65 -0.62 4.45
N GLY A 126 -8.60 -0.41 5.34
CA GLY A 126 -9.77 -1.27 5.45
C GLY A 126 -10.58 -1.26 4.13
N HIS A 127 -11.19 -2.38 3.79
CA HIS A 127 -12.06 -2.46 2.61
C HIS A 127 -13.53 -2.70 3.03
N PRO A 128 -14.51 -2.09 2.31
CA PRO A 128 -14.35 -1.21 1.14
C PRO A 128 -13.77 0.17 1.50
N THR A 129 -12.87 0.68 0.66
CA THR A 129 -12.21 1.98 0.84
C THR A 129 -12.91 3.06 0.03
N ALA A 130 -13.20 4.21 0.62
CA ALA A 130 -13.94 5.30 -0.04
C ALA A 130 -13.29 5.77 -1.34
N ALA A 131 -11.95 5.88 -1.39
CA ALA A 131 -11.25 6.29 -2.61
C ALA A 131 -11.43 5.30 -3.77
N ILE A 132 -11.49 4.00 -3.49
CA ILE A 132 -11.74 2.97 -4.52
C ILE A 132 -13.22 2.95 -4.90
N GLN A 133 -14.15 3.14 -3.94
CA GLN A 133 -15.58 3.28 -4.24
C GLN A 133 -15.83 4.45 -5.18
N ASP A 134 -15.18 5.59 -4.97
CA ASP A 134 -15.30 6.77 -5.83
C ASP A 134 -14.87 6.47 -7.27
N ILE A 135 -13.76 5.76 -7.46
CA ILE A 135 -13.34 5.32 -8.81
C ILE A 135 -14.39 4.38 -9.41
N ALA A 136 -14.86 3.42 -8.63
CA ALA A 136 -15.76 2.36 -9.06
C ALA A 136 -17.16 2.85 -9.47
N THR A 137 -17.55 4.08 -9.10
CA THR A 137 -18.84 4.66 -9.51
C THR A 137 -18.95 4.87 -11.02
N GLN A 138 -17.84 5.17 -11.70
CA GLN A 138 -17.83 5.56 -13.11
C GLN A 138 -16.85 4.72 -13.97
N ASN A 139 -16.06 3.86 -13.35
CA ASN A 139 -15.02 3.08 -14.03
C ASN A 139 -15.10 1.60 -13.66
N THR A 140 -14.72 0.73 -14.56
CA THR A 140 -14.50 -0.68 -14.26
C THR A 140 -13.17 -0.84 -13.52
N VAL A 141 -13.28 -1.20 -12.25
CA VAL A 141 -12.13 -1.38 -11.33
C VAL A 141 -11.66 -2.82 -11.39
N VAL A 142 -10.34 -2.99 -11.46
CA VAL A 142 -9.65 -4.28 -11.37
C VAL A 142 -8.74 -4.23 -10.13
N LEU A 143 -8.92 -5.19 -9.23
CA LEU A 143 -8.00 -5.41 -8.13
C LEU A 143 -6.98 -6.46 -8.57
N LEU A 144 -5.69 -6.07 -8.62
CA LEU A 144 -4.63 -6.99 -8.99
C LEU A 144 -4.29 -7.89 -7.79
N PRO A 145 -4.38 -9.22 -7.95
CA PRO A 145 -3.98 -10.13 -6.87
C PRO A 145 -2.46 -10.18 -6.72
N VAL A 146 -2.01 -10.51 -5.52
CA VAL A 146 -0.63 -10.93 -5.28
C VAL A 146 -0.57 -12.45 -5.46
N ASP A 147 0.31 -12.94 -6.35
CA ASP A 147 0.47 -14.36 -6.65
C ASP A 147 0.81 -15.15 -5.37
N ALA A 148 0.32 -16.38 -5.27
CA ALA A 148 0.41 -17.17 -4.04
C ALA A 148 1.86 -17.38 -3.58
N ASP A 149 2.78 -17.68 -4.50
CA ASP A 149 4.20 -17.87 -4.22
C ASP A 149 4.87 -16.56 -3.73
N LYS A 150 4.48 -15.41 -4.28
CA LYS A 150 4.95 -14.09 -3.85
C LYS A 150 4.41 -13.72 -2.48
N ALA A 151 3.13 -14.02 -2.23
CA ALA A 151 2.52 -13.81 -0.92
C ALA A 151 3.21 -14.67 0.16
N ASP A 152 3.50 -15.93 -0.13
CA ASP A 152 4.22 -16.82 0.80
C ASP A 152 5.65 -16.33 1.09
N ALA A 153 6.37 -15.86 0.07
CA ALA A 153 7.69 -15.28 0.23
C ALA A 153 7.66 -13.98 1.07
N LEU A 154 6.66 -13.13 0.85
CA LEU A 154 6.45 -11.90 1.63
C LEU A 154 6.16 -12.22 3.10
N ILE A 155 5.29 -13.18 3.39
CA ILE A 155 4.95 -13.58 4.78
C ILE A 155 6.18 -14.19 5.47
N ALA A 156 6.98 -14.98 4.77
CA ALA A 156 8.21 -15.54 5.32
C ALA A 156 9.24 -14.46 5.69
N LYS A 157 9.35 -13.39 4.89
CA LYS A 157 10.26 -12.27 5.12
C LYS A 157 9.69 -11.25 6.11
N TYR A 158 8.39 -10.99 6.03
CA TYR A 158 7.68 -9.96 6.79
C TYR A 158 6.47 -10.59 7.50
N PRO A 159 6.62 -11.05 8.74
CA PRO A 159 5.61 -11.86 9.44
C PRO A 159 4.33 -11.08 9.83
N PHE A 160 4.23 -9.81 9.47
CA PHE A 160 3.02 -8.98 9.66
C PHE A 160 1.99 -9.18 8.55
N TYR A 161 2.43 -9.67 7.39
CA TYR A 161 1.50 -9.93 6.29
C TYR A 161 0.71 -11.21 6.55
N THR A 162 -0.55 -11.15 6.18
CA THR A 162 -1.46 -12.30 6.13
C THR A 162 -2.21 -12.28 4.81
N LYS A 163 -2.60 -13.46 4.32
CA LYS A 163 -3.43 -13.57 3.11
C LYS A 163 -4.87 -13.15 3.44
N VAL A 164 -5.41 -12.24 2.64
CA VAL A 164 -6.79 -11.80 2.72
C VAL A 164 -7.41 -11.87 1.33
N ASN A 165 -8.63 -12.37 1.24
CA ASN A 165 -9.41 -12.35 0.01
C ASN A 165 -10.40 -11.19 0.07
N ILE A 166 -10.33 -10.29 -0.89
CA ILE A 166 -11.34 -9.27 -1.13
C ILE A 166 -12.41 -9.91 -2.01
N GLY A 167 -13.63 -10.01 -1.50
CA GLY A 167 -14.73 -10.65 -2.22
C GLY A 167 -15.05 -9.95 -3.55
N ALA A 168 -15.45 -10.71 -4.55
CA ALA A 168 -16.06 -10.17 -5.76
C ALA A 168 -17.26 -9.29 -5.37
N LYS A 169 -17.42 -8.15 -6.04
CA LYS A 169 -18.48 -7.16 -5.75
C LYS A 169 -18.30 -6.39 -4.43
N THR A 170 -17.10 -6.38 -3.83
CA THR A 170 -16.78 -5.46 -2.73
C THR A 170 -16.92 -4.01 -3.19
N TYR A 171 -16.56 -3.74 -4.45
CA TYR A 171 -16.75 -2.45 -5.11
C TYR A 171 -17.75 -2.58 -6.26
N THR A 172 -18.51 -1.50 -6.50
CA THR A 172 -19.34 -1.39 -7.71
C THR A 172 -18.43 -1.48 -8.94
N ASN A 173 -18.88 -2.15 -10.01
CA ASN A 173 -18.10 -2.33 -11.23
C ASN A 173 -16.72 -2.99 -11.06
N GLN A 174 -16.55 -3.81 -10.02
CA GLN A 174 -15.36 -4.65 -9.84
C GLN A 174 -15.46 -5.89 -10.73
N THR A 175 -14.38 -6.21 -11.47
CA THR A 175 -14.32 -7.36 -12.39
C THR A 175 -13.49 -8.54 -11.90
N THR A 176 -12.73 -8.38 -10.83
CA THR A 176 -11.90 -9.44 -10.20
C THR A 176 -11.99 -9.35 -8.70
#